data_77987717c6b3039efa420fbe430346a2
#
_entry.id   77987717c6b3039efa420fbe430346a2
#
_cell.length_a   1.000
_cell.length_b   1.000
_cell.length_c   1.000
_cell.angle_alpha   90.00
_cell.angle_beta   90.00
_cell.angle_gamma   90.00
#
_symmetry.space_group_name_H-M   'P 1'
#
loop_
_entity.id
_entity.type
_entity.pdbx_description
1 polymer ?
#
loop_
_entity_poly.entity_id
_entity_poly.type
_entity_poly.pdbx_seq_one_letter_code
_entity_poly.pdbx_strand_id
1 'polypeptide(L)' 'MKFIKLTDAETKKQRAIYVNMQHVLMLVPQPDNNTLLFLDAKLGPYPAYQSVTESVEMIQELIEEAW' A
#
# COMPACT_ATOMS: atom_id res chain seq x y z
N MET A 1 15.42 -4.74 -2.58
CA MET A 1 14.43 -3.72 -2.17
C MET A 1 13.36 -3.60 -3.26
N LYS A 2 12.12 -3.83 -2.91
CA LYS A 2 11.03 -3.90 -3.88
C LYS A 2 9.99 -2.81 -3.62
N PHE A 3 10.10 -1.71 -4.35
CA PHE A 3 9.14 -0.62 -4.27
C PHE A 3 8.05 -0.79 -5.32
N ILE A 4 6.80 -0.63 -4.88
CA ILE A 4 5.63 -0.67 -5.75
C ILE A 4 4.98 0.70 -5.73
N LYS A 5 4.60 1.20 -6.89
CA LYS A 5 3.89 2.47 -7.00
C LYS A 5 2.42 2.22 -6.74
N LEU A 6 1.89 2.87 -5.72
CA LEU A 6 0.47 2.78 -5.35
C LEU A 6 -0.09 4.20 -5.23
N THR A 7 -1.39 4.29 -5.05
CA THR A 7 -2.08 5.58 -4.97
C THR A 7 -2.65 5.76 -3.57
N ASP A 8 -2.25 6.85 -2.91
CA ASP A 8 -2.71 7.20 -1.58
C ASP A 8 -4.21 7.45 -1.60
N ALA A 9 -4.97 6.72 -0.79
CA ALA A 9 -6.41 6.88 -0.70
C ALA A 9 -6.83 7.82 0.43
N GLU A 10 -5.89 8.27 1.25
CA GLU A 10 -6.22 9.08 2.43
C GLU A 10 -6.27 10.57 2.12
N THR A 11 -5.77 10.99 0.97
CA THR A 11 -5.84 12.38 0.54
C THR A 11 -6.72 12.52 -0.68
N LYS A 12 -7.38 13.66 -0.82
CA LYS A 12 -8.24 13.93 -1.98
C LYS A 12 -7.47 14.02 -3.27
N LYS A 13 -6.17 14.30 -3.20
CA LYS A 13 -5.33 14.45 -4.38
C LYS A 13 -4.88 13.11 -4.96
N GLN A 14 -5.07 12.03 -4.23
CA GLN A 14 -4.69 10.68 -4.69
C GLN A 14 -3.27 10.63 -5.23
N ARG A 15 -2.31 11.07 -4.43
CA ARG A 15 -0.91 11.11 -4.84
C ARG A 15 -0.35 9.71 -5.03
N ALA A 16 0.59 9.58 -5.97
CA ALA A 16 1.37 8.36 -6.08
C ALA A 16 2.31 8.24 -4.90
N ILE A 17 2.38 7.06 -4.32
CA ILE A 17 3.32 6.74 -3.25
C ILE A 17 4.11 5.49 -3.64
N TYR A 18 5.30 5.37 -3.10
CA TYR A 18 6.16 4.22 -3.39
C TYR A 18 6.35 3.45 -2.10
N VAL A 19 5.87 2.23 -2.06
CA VAL A 19 5.85 1.42 -0.85
C VAL A 19 6.85 0.28 -1.00
N ASN A 20 7.72 0.12 0.00
CA ASN A 20 8.65 -0.99 0.05
C ASN A 20 7.89 -2.21 0.55
N MET A 21 7.57 -3.12 -0.35
CA MET A 21 6.72 -4.27 -0.04
C MET A 21 7.40 -5.27 0.91
N GLN A 22 8.71 -5.16 1.12
CA GLN A 22 9.39 -5.99 2.11
C GLN A 22 9.01 -5.65 3.54
N HIS A 23 8.40 -4.48 3.76
CA HIS A 23 7.98 -4.03 5.08
C HIS A 23 6.46 -4.09 5.27
N VAL A 24 5.75 -4.69 4.33
CA VAL A 24 4.30 -4.86 4.44
C VAL A 24 4.00 -6.21 5.08
N LEU A 25 3.28 -6.18 6.19
CA LEU A 25 2.93 -7.39 6.93
C LEU A 25 1.60 -7.97 6.49
N MET A 26 0.65 -7.12 6.12
CA MET A 26 -0.70 -7.57 5.85
C MET A 26 -1.42 -6.61 4.92
N LEU A 27 -2.21 -7.16 4.01
CA LEU A 27 -3.12 -6.42 3.14
C LEU A 27 -4.54 -6.73 3.58
N VAL A 28 -5.32 -5.68 3.86
CA VAL A 28 -6.70 -5.86 4.30
C VAL A 28 -7.63 -5.20 3.28
N PRO A 29 -8.44 -5.99 2.55
CA PRO A 29 -9.39 -5.40 1.61
C PRO A 29 -10.48 -4.62 2.36
N GLN A 30 -10.83 -3.46 1.82
CA GLN A 30 -11.86 -2.61 2.39
C GLN A 30 -13.15 -2.70 1.59
N PRO A 31 -14.30 -2.34 2.19
CA PRO A 31 -15.59 -2.43 1.47
C PRO A 31 -15.67 -1.61 0.19
N ASP A 32 -14.90 -0.53 0.09
CA ASP A 32 -14.88 0.35 -1.08
C ASP A 32 -13.87 -0.08 -2.14
N ASN A 33 -13.37 -1.31 -2.03
CA ASN A 33 -12.37 -1.87 -2.93
C ASN A 33 -10.97 -1.27 -2.78
N ASN A 34 -10.78 -0.43 -1.78
CA ASN A 34 -9.46 0.04 -1.40
C ASN A 34 -8.75 -1.04 -0.58
N THR A 35 -7.47 -0.86 -0.34
CA THR A 35 -6.69 -1.80 0.47
C THR A 35 -5.99 -1.04 1.58
N LEU A 36 -6.01 -1.61 2.78
CA LEU A 36 -5.26 -1.08 3.90
C LEU A 36 -4.00 -1.92 4.07
N LEU A 37 -2.85 -1.25 4.02
CA LEU A 37 -1.54 -1.90 4.19
C LEU A 37 -1.10 -1.72 5.63
N PHE A 38 -0.70 -2.80 6.28
CA PHE A 38 -0.09 -2.73 7.60
C PHE A 38 1.41 -2.95 7.46
N LEU A 39 2.19 -2.04 8.03
CA LEU A 39 3.64 -2.01 7.91
C LEU A 39 4.29 -2.51 9.18
N ASP A 40 5.50 -3.04 9.07
CA ASP A 40 6.23 -3.59 10.21
C ASP A 40 6.97 -2.53 11.02
N ALA A 41 7.03 -1.29 10.53
CA ALA A 41 7.77 -0.23 11.20
C ALA A 41 6.96 1.06 11.20
N LYS A 42 7.09 1.79 12.29
CA LYS A 42 6.51 3.11 12.42
C LYS A 42 7.54 4.13 11.94
N LEU A 43 7.17 4.96 10.98
CA LEU A 43 8.08 5.92 10.35
C LEU A 43 7.88 7.31 10.95
N GLY A 44 8.52 7.59 12.09
CA GLY A 44 8.41 8.88 12.73
C GLY A 44 6.97 9.21 13.11
N PRO A 45 6.42 10.35 12.64
CA PRO A 45 5.05 10.72 12.96
C PRO A 45 4.00 9.95 12.16
N TYR A 46 4.41 9.11 11.20
CA TYR A 46 3.46 8.40 10.35
C TYR A 46 2.96 7.13 11.04
N PRO A 47 1.68 6.77 10.86
CA PRO A 47 1.17 5.52 11.41
C PRO A 47 1.77 4.31 10.70
N ALA A 48 1.65 3.15 11.32
CA ALA A 48 2.14 1.91 10.73
C ALA A 48 1.14 1.29 9.76
N TYR A 49 0.32 2.11 9.12
CA TYR A 49 -0.64 1.65 8.11
C TYR A 49 -0.82 2.73 7.05
N GLN A 50 -1.30 2.30 5.88
CA GLN A 50 -1.51 3.19 4.74
C GLN A 50 -2.68 2.66 3.91
N SER A 51 -3.64 3.52 3.59
CA SER A 51 -4.75 3.16 2.71
C SER A 51 -4.40 3.53 1.27
N VAL A 52 -4.66 2.61 0.35
CA VAL A 52 -4.40 2.83 -1.08
C VAL A 52 -5.63 2.48 -1.90
N THR A 53 -5.74 3.05 -3.10
CA THR A 53 -6.91 2.83 -3.95
C THR A 53 -6.86 1.52 -4.73
N GLU A 54 -5.68 0.93 -4.89
CA GLU A 54 -5.52 -0.33 -5.60
C GLU A 54 -6.14 -1.47 -4.80
N SER A 55 -6.79 -2.40 -5.50
CA SER A 55 -7.33 -3.59 -4.88
C SER A 55 -6.21 -4.56 -4.51
N VAL A 56 -6.53 -5.54 -3.66
CA VAL A 56 -5.57 -6.58 -3.30
C VAL A 56 -5.08 -7.31 -4.55
N GLU A 57 -5.99 -7.61 -5.47
CA GLU A 57 -5.64 -8.32 -6.70
C GLU A 57 -4.67 -7.51 -7.55
N MET A 58 -4.90 -6.21 -7.67
CA MET A 58 -4.01 -5.35 -8.44
C MET A 58 -2.64 -5.26 -7.79
N ILE A 59 -2.60 -5.16 -6.46
CA ILE A 59 -1.33 -5.12 -5.72
C ILE A 59 -0.56 -6.42 -5.94
N GLN A 60 -1.24 -7.56 -5.92
CA GLN A 60 -0.59 -8.84 -6.17
C GLN A 60 0.01 -8.91 -7.58
N GLU A 61 -0.70 -8.39 -8.58
CA GLU A 61 -0.16 -8.33 -9.94
C GLU A 61 1.09 -7.46 -10.01
N LEU A 62 1.07 -6.31 -9.34
CA LEU A 62 2.24 -5.42 -9.33
C LEU A 62 3.44 -6.08 -8.65
N ILE A 63 3.20 -6.82 -7.57
CA ILE A 63 4.25 -7.55 -6.89
C ILE A 63 4.85 -8.61 -7.82
N GLU A 64 4.01 -9.36 -8.53
CA GLU A 64 4.47 -10.38 -9.45
C GLU A 64 5.32 -9.80 -10.58
N GLU A 65 4.93 -8.63 -11.08
CA GLU A 65 5.68 -7.96 -12.13
C GLU A 65 7.02 -7.42 -11.63
N ALA A 66 7.10 -7.01 -10.37
CA ALA A 66 8.30 -6.39 -9.80
C ALA A 66 9.32 -7.41 -9.31
N TRP A 67 8.89 -8.61 -8.98
CA TRP A 67 9.78 -9.65 -8.41
C TRP A 67 10.40 -10.56 -9.47
#